data_34bd138dfd37ec2a63278c8ec6928bc6
#
_entry.id   34bd138dfd37ec2a63278c8ec6928bc6
#
_cell.length_a   1.000
_cell.length_b   1.000
_cell.length_c   1.000
_cell.angle_alpha   90.00
_cell.angle_beta   90.00
_cell.angle_gamma   90.00
#
_symmetry.space_group_name_H-M   'P 1'
#
loop_
_entity.id
_entity.type
_entity.pdbx_description
1 polymer ?
#
loop_
_entity_poly.entity_id
_entity_poly.type
_entity_poly.pdbx_seq_one_letter_code
_entity_poly.pdbx_strand_id
1 'polypeptide(L)'
;MSEKDCLTANWQDQGYRDGRDGLPLSRIEDHREACGKVGIVPDARQYQTGRAIGIREYCTPDRALEEGRQGRPYRNACPANLERQFLQFHQAGKRIYDAEQYVDSLNSQSRQLQQQLDKEKSTSKRKQLRNELRDLDRRLQRARDDVARQASSVPTPAR
;
A
#
# COMPACT_ATOMS: atom_id res chain seq x y z
N MET A 1 18.04 9.64 -8.80
CA MET A 1 18.70 9.59 -10.13
C MET A 1 20.20 9.50 -9.93
N SER A 2 20.89 8.71 -10.77
CA SER A 2 22.35 8.73 -10.83
C SER A 2 22.84 9.92 -11.66
N GLU A 3 24.12 10.29 -11.52
CA GLU A 3 24.73 11.36 -12.33
C GLU A 3 24.58 11.08 -13.84
N LYS A 4 24.78 9.83 -14.25
CA LYS A 4 24.61 9.41 -15.65
C LYS A 4 23.17 9.61 -16.13
N ASP A 5 22.17 9.30 -15.29
CA ASP A 5 20.76 9.50 -15.63
C ASP A 5 20.45 10.99 -15.80
N CYS A 6 21.09 11.87 -15.00
CA CYS A 6 20.89 13.32 -15.10
C CYS A 6 21.37 13.88 -16.44
N LEU A 7 22.51 13.40 -16.97
CA LEU A 7 23.08 13.88 -18.22
C LEU A 7 22.24 13.55 -19.46
N THR A 8 21.42 12.50 -19.39
CA THR A 8 20.59 12.02 -20.51
C THR A 8 19.08 12.11 -20.20
N ALA A 9 18.71 12.82 -19.13
CA ALA A 9 17.34 12.87 -18.66
C ALA A 9 16.39 13.51 -19.67
N ASN A 10 15.34 12.80 -20.05
CA ASN A 10 14.12 13.39 -20.62
C ASN A 10 13.19 13.76 -19.45
N TRP A 11 13.05 15.03 -19.16
CA TRP A 11 12.27 15.51 -18.02
C TRP A 11 10.78 15.26 -18.16
N GLN A 12 10.25 15.19 -19.38
CA GLN A 12 8.87 14.81 -19.61
C GLN A 12 8.63 13.34 -19.27
N ASP A 13 9.51 12.43 -19.71
CA ASP A 13 9.43 11.02 -19.39
C ASP A 13 9.64 10.76 -17.89
N GLN A 14 10.54 11.52 -17.25
CA GLN A 14 10.74 11.41 -15.81
C GLN A 14 9.51 11.85 -15.04
N GLY A 15 8.92 12.99 -15.44
CA GLY A 15 7.67 13.46 -14.83
C GLY A 15 6.53 12.45 -15.00
N TYR A 16 6.38 11.88 -16.20
CA TYR A 16 5.39 10.83 -16.46
C TYR A 16 5.56 9.63 -15.52
N ARG A 17 6.78 9.11 -15.37
CA ARG A 17 7.07 7.98 -14.45
C ARG A 17 6.72 8.33 -13.00
N ASP A 18 7.17 9.48 -12.53
CA ASP A 18 6.91 9.93 -11.16
C ASP A 18 5.41 10.13 -10.90
N GLY A 19 4.67 10.66 -11.89
CA GLY A 19 3.22 10.80 -11.82
C GLY A 19 2.50 9.46 -11.77
N ARG A 20 2.85 8.54 -12.66
CA ARG A 20 2.30 7.17 -12.73
C ARG A 20 2.56 6.37 -11.44
N ASP A 21 3.70 6.63 -10.79
CA ASP A 21 4.08 5.95 -9.55
C ASP A 21 3.55 6.67 -8.29
N GLY A 22 2.70 7.70 -8.47
CA GLY A 22 2.04 8.42 -7.38
C GLY A 22 2.98 9.22 -6.50
N LEU A 23 4.11 9.68 -7.06
CA LEU A 23 5.05 10.52 -6.31
C LEU A 23 4.52 11.97 -6.22
N PRO A 24 4.77 12.68 -5.11
CA PRO A 24 4.32 14.05 -4.94
C PRO A 24 5.02 14.99 -5.93
N LEU A 25 4.44 16.16 -6.20
CA LEU A 25 5.03 17.17 -7.11
C LEU A 25 6.42 17.62 -6.61
N SER A 26 6.62 17.66 -5.31
CA SER A 26 7.92 18.00 -4.70
C SER A 26 9.07 17.06 -5.10
N ARG A 27 8.78 15.91 -5.72
CA ARG A 27 9.80 14.99 -6.21
C ARG A 27 10.78 15.63 -7.20
N ILE A 28 10.37 16.66 -7.93
CA ILE A 28 11.26 17.42 -8.81
C ILE A 28 12.42 18.09 -8.05
N GLU A 29 12.21 18.46 -6.78
CA GLU A 29 13.27 19.05 -5.95
C GLU A 29 14.36 18.03 -5.63
N ASP A 30 13.99 16.77 -5.39
CA ASP A 30 14.96 15.70 -5.20
C ASP A 30 15.80 15.48 -6.47
N HIS A 31 15.17 15.61 -7.64
CA HIS A 31 15.90 15.56 -8.92
C HIS A 31 16.82 16.78 -9.09
N ARG A 32 16.37 17.97 -8.70
CA ARG A 32 17.19 19.18 -8.72
C ARG A 32 18.42 19.05 -7.85
N GLU A 33 18.25 18.54 -6.63
CA GLU A 33 19.37 18.31 -5.71
C GLU A 33 20.35 17.27 -6.27
N ALA A 34 19.85 16.13 -6.76
CA ALA A 34 20.67 15.05 -7.28
C ALA A 34 21.48 15.49 -8.54
N CYS A 35 20.81 16.16 -9.48
CA CYS A 35 21.41 16.53 -10.78
C CYS A 35 22.19 17.83 -10.72
N GLY A 36 21.94 18.68 -9.72
CA GLY A 36 22.72 19.91 -9.49
C GLY A 36 24.21 19.64 -9.24
N LYS A 37 24.55 18.46 -8.71
CA LYS A 37 25.95 18.00 -8.50
C LYS A 37 26.74 17.89 -9.79
N VAL A 38 26.07 17.66 -10.90
CA VAL A 38 26.66 17.61 -12.26
C VAL A 38 26.24 18.82 -13.13
N GLY A 39 25.74 19.88 -12.50
CA GLY A 39 25.37 21.11 -13.18
C GLY A 39 24.11 21.06 -14.02
N ILE A 40 23.28 20.03 -13.86
CA ILE A 40 22.03 19.86 -14.62
C ILE A 40 20.85 20.36 -13.77
N VAL A 41 20.02 21.20 -14.36
CA VAL A 41 18.78 21.71 -13.76
C VAL A 41 17.58 21.05 -14.48
N PRO A 42 16.66 20.40 -13.74
CA PRO A 42 15.44 19.85 -14.30
C PRO A 42 14.60 20.90 -15.02
N ASP A 43 14.13 20.59 -16.24
CA ASP A 43 13.12 21.40 -16.91
C ASP A 43 11.75 21.16 -16.25
N ALA A 44 11.36 22.10 -15.39
CA ALA A 44 10.13 22.00 -14.60
C ALA A 44 8.86 21.96 -15.48
N ARG A 45 8.88 22.61 -16.64
CA ARG A 45 7.71 22.64 -17.56
C ARG A 45 7.53 21.27 -18.21
N GLN A 46 8.60 20.71 -18.77
CA GLN A 46 8.55 19.36 -19.35
C GLN A 46 8.18 18.32 -18.30
N TYR A 47 8.79 18.38 -17.11
CA TYR A 47 8.47 17.49 -16.01
C TYR A 47 6.99 17.55 -15.61
N GLN A 48 6.43 18.75 -15.44
CA GLN A 48 5.02 18.92 -15.08
C GLN A 48 4.09 18.43 -16.19
N THR A 49 4.44 18.63 -17.46
CA THR A 49 3.67 18.12 -18.61
C THR A 49 3.60 16.60 -18.58
N GLY A 50 4.72 15.92 -18.43
CA GLY A 50 4.76 14.47 -18.32
C GLY A 50 4.02 13.97 -17.09
N ARG A 51 4.25 14.62 -15.93
CA ARG A 51 3.59 14.25 -14.68
C ARG A 51 2.06 14.35 -14.76
N ALA A 52 1.53 15.36 -15.44
CA ALA A 52 0.10 15.52 -15.61
C ALA A 52 -0.55 14.34 -16.37
N ILE A 53 0.19 13.69 -17.25
CA ILE A 53 -0.27 12.47 -17.93
C ILE A 53 -0.22 11.29 -16.96
N GLY A 54 0.93 11.03 -16.35
CA GLY A 54 1.12 9.88 -15.45
C GLY A 54 0.19 9.92 -14.23
N ILE A 55 -0.07 11.12 -13.67
CA ILE A 55 -0.93 11.25 -12.50
C ILE A 55 -2.39 10.89 -12.79
N ARG A 56 -2.87 11.07 -14.02
CA ARG A 56 -4.22 10.64 -14.41
C ARG A 56 -4.34 9.11 -14.43
N GLU A 57 -3.28 8.41 -14.77
CA GLU A 57 -3.24 6.94 -14.72
C GLU A 57 -3.17 6.42 -13.28
N TYR A 58 -2.46 7.14 -12.41
CA TYR A 58 -2.38 6.80 -10.99
C TYR A 58 -3.69 7.10 -10.24
N CYS A 59 -4.28 8.27 -10.45
CA CYS A 59 -5.41 8.77 -9.68
C CYS A 59 -6.75 8.18 -10.15
N THR A 60 -6.80 6.86 -10.28
CA THR A 60 -7.99 6.10 -10.65
C THR A 60 -8.49 5.26 -9.46
N PRO A 61 -9.80 4.92 -9.41
CA PRO A 61 -10.36 4.06 -8.38
C PRO A 61 -9.65 2.70 -8.28
N ASP A 62 -9.39 2.06 -9.40
CA ASP A 62 -8.77 0.74 -9.45
C ASP A 62 -7.34 0.78 -8.90
N ARG A 63 -6.56 1.79 -9.32
CA ARG A 63 -5.21 1.98 -8.81
C ARG A 63 -5.19 2.30 -7.32
N ALA A 64 -6.11 3.15 -6.86
CA ALA A 64 -6.26 3.48 -5.46
C ALA A 64 -6.56 2.25 -4.60
N LEU A 65 -7.51 1.40 -5.03
CA LEU A 65 -7.84 0.15 -4.36
C LEU A 65 -6.63 -0.78 -4.27
N GLU A 66 -5.90 -0.93 -5.37
CA GLU A 66 -4.69 -1.76 -5.43
C GLU A 66 -3.60 -1.26 -4.48
N GLU A 67 -3.28 0.04 -4.49
CA GLU A 67 -2.30 0.66 -3.58
C GLU A 67 -2.70 0.42 -2.10
N GLY A 68 -3.99 0.60 -1.79
CA GLY A 68 -4.51 0.33 -0.46
C GLY A 68 -4.38 -1.14 -0.07
N ARG A 69 -4.73 -2.08 -0.94
CA ARG A 69 -4.61 -3.53 -0.71
C ARG A 69 -3.17 -4.01 -0.53
N GLN A 70 -2.21 -3.27 -1.05
CA GLN A 70 -0.79 -3.54 -0.85
C GLN A 70 -0.23 -2.82 0.40
N GLY A 71 -1.07 -2.12 1.16
CA GLY A 71 -0.66 -1.37 2.35
C GLY A 71 0.19 -0.15 2.05
N ARG A 72 0.26 0.29 0.80
CA ARG A 72 1.07 1.44 0.40
C ARG A 72 0.44 2.75 0.87
N PRO A 73 1.23 3.67 1.45
CA PRO A 73 0.71 4.94 1.90
C PRO A 73 0.42 5.87 0.71
N TYR A 74 -0.69 6.60 0.79
CA TYR A 74 -0.97 7.68 -0.15
C TYR A 74 -0.07 8.89 0.13
N ARG A 75 0.52 9.47 -0.91
CA ARG A 75 1.53 10.54 -0.84
C ARG A 75 1.01 11.90 -1.28
N ASN A 76 -0.30 12.14 -1.20
CA ASN A 76 -0.95 13.39 -1.63
C ASN A 76 -0.60 13.80 -3.07
N ALA A 77 -0.57 12.82 -3.96
CA ALA A 77 -0.14 13.02 -5.34
C ALA A 77 -1.25 13.48 -6.27
N CYS A 78 -2.52 13.14 -5.96
CA CYS A 78 -3.66 13.42 -6.82
C CYS A 78 -4.11 14.87 -6.75
N PRO A 79 -4.55 15.46 -7.88
CA PRO A 79 -5.18 16.77 -7.88
C PRO A 79 -6.53 16.72 -7.16
N ALA A 80 -6.95 17.84 -6.59
CA ALA A 80 -8.11 17.94 -5.69
C ALA A 80 -9.43 17.36 -6.27
N ASN A 81 -9.62 17.47 -7.57
CA ASN A 81 -10.82 16.93 -8.24
C ASN A 81 -10.83 15.39 -8.34
N LEU A 82 -9.69 14.71 -8.23
CA LEU A 82 -9.57 13.25 -8.27
C LEU A 82 -9.29 12.66 -6.89
N GLU A 83 -8.74 13.44 -5.97
CA GLU A 83 -8.24 12.98 -4.69
C GLU A 83 -9.32 12.37 -3.81
N ARG A 84 -10.52 12.98 -3.75
CA ARG A 84 -11.63 12.46 -2.94
C ARG A 84 -11.99 11.02 -3.32
N GLN A 85 -12.15 10.78 -4.61
CA GLN A 85 -12.48 9.44 -5.10
C GLN A 85 -11.32 8.48 -4.87
N PHE A 86 -10.09 8.90 -5.15
CA PHE A 86 -8.88 8.11 -4.90
C PHE A 86 -8.82 7.66 -3.44
N LEU A 87 -8.96 8.58 -2.48
CA LEU A 87 -8.90 8.27 -1.05
C LEU A 87 -9.99 7.30 -0.61
N GLN A 88 -11.21 7.41 -1.16
CA GLN A 88 -12.30 6.49 -0.84
C GLN A 88 -11.94 5.04 -1.19
N PHE A 89 -11.38 4.80 -2.36
CA PHE A 89 -10.97 3.46 -2.82
C PHE A 89 -9.69 2.99 -2.13
N HIS A 90 -8.73 3.88 -1.94
CA HIS A 90 -7.50 3.58 -1.21
C HIS A 90 -7.80 3.12 0.23
N GLN A 91 -8.69 3.81 0.93
CA GLN A 91 -9.12 3.41 2.28
C GLN A 91 -9.86 2.08 2.29
N ALA A 92 -10.69 1.80 1.26
CA ALA A 92 -11.33 0.50 1.14
C ALA A 92 -10.28 -0.62 0.98
N GLY A 93 -9.29 -0.43 0.11
CA GLY A 93 -8.18 -1.36 -0.04
C GLY A 93 -7.38 -1.55 1.25
N LYS A 94 -7.09 -0.45 1.95
CA LYS A 94 -6.36 -0.47 3.22
C LYS A 94 -7.09 -1.28 4.30
N ARG A 95 -8.42 -1.17 4.40
CA ARG A 95 -9.21 -1.99 5.35
C ARG A 95 -9.08 -3.48 5.04
N ILE A 96 -9.08 -3.86 3.76
CA ILE A 96 -8.88 -5.26 3.37
C ILE A 96 -7.47 -5.72 3.80
N TYR A 97 -6.45 -4.95 3.48
CA TYR A 97 -5.06 -5.23 3.88
C TYR A 97 -4.93 -5.42 5.40
N ASP A 98 -5.48 -4.51 6.20
CA ASP A 98 -5.40 -4.58 7.66
C ASP A 98 -6.11 -5.82 8.23
N ALA A 99 -7.27 -6.18 7.65
CA ALA A 99 -7.98 -7.39 8.02
C ALA A 99 -7.19 -8.68 7.67
N GLU A 100 -6.55 -8.72 6.50
CA GLU A 100 -5.66 -9.82 6.08
C GLU A 100 -4.43 -9.92 7.00
N GLN A 101 -3.79 -8.80 7.35
CA GLN A 101 -2.66 -8.79 8.30
C GLN A 101 -3.08 -9.31 9.69
N TYR A 102 -4.31 -9.01 10.12
CA TYR A 102 -4.82 -9.53 11.38
C TYR A 102 -5.00 -11.06 11.32
N VAL A 103 -5.53 -11.61 10.23
CA VAL A 103 -5.61 -13.08 10.01
C VAL A 103 -4.21 -13.71 10.06
N ASP A 104 -3.22 -13.10 9.41
CA ASP A 104 -1.85 -13.60 9.42
C ASP A 104 -1.22 -13.59 10.81
N SER A 105 -1.50 -12.58 11.62
CA SER A 105 -1.04 -12.52 12.99
C SER A 105 -1.65 -13.62 13.85
N LEU A 106 -2.95 -13.89 13.70
CA LEU A 106 -3.63 -14.99 14.41
C LEU A 106 -3.13 -16.37 13.97
N ASN A 107 -2.88 -16.56 12.68
CA ASN A 107 -2.26 -17.79 12.17
C ASN A 107 -0.86 -18.03 12.78
N SER A 108 -0.08 -16.97 12.95
CA SER A 108 1.24 -17.04 13.58
C SER A 108 1.13 -17.43 15.05
N GLN A 109 0.18 -16.84 15.79
CA GLN A 109 -0.11 -17.22 17.18
C GLN A 109 -0.55 -18.67 17.29
N SER A 110 -1.40 -19.15 16.37
CA SER A 110 -1.86 -20.54 16.35
C SER A 110 -0.69 -21.52 16.18
N ARG A 111 0.22 -21.24 15.25
CA ARG A 111 1.44 -22.05 15.07
C ARG A 111 2.31 -22.07 16.33
N GLN A 112 2.48 -20.94 17.01
CA GLN A 112 3.26 -20.87 18.25
C GLN A 112 2.62 -21.68 19.38
N LEU A 113 1.30 -21.56 19.59
CA LEU A 113 0.58 -22.33 20.60
C LEU A 113 0.62 -23.83 20.31
N GLN A 114 0.51 -24.23 19.04
CA GLN A 114 0.64 -25.63 18.64
C GLN A 114 2.03 -26.19 18.96
N GLN A 115 3.10 -25.45 18.65
CA GLN A 115 4.47 -25.83 18.98
C GLN A 115 4.69 -25.93 20.49
N GLN A 116 4.07 -25.09 21.30
CA GLN A 116 4.11 -25.18 22.77
C GLN A 116 3.37 -26.40 23.24
N LEU A 117 2.18 -26.69 22.69
CA LEU A 117 1.40 -27.92 23.04
C LEU A 117 2.15 -29.18 22.72
N ASP A 118 2.88 -29.26 21.63
CA ASP A 118 3.64 -30.42 21.19
C ASP A 118 4.80 -30.73 22.15
N LYS A 119 5.39 -29.69 22.75
CA LYS A 119 6.53 -29.82 23.70
C LYS A 119 6.09 -29.96 25.15
N GLU A 120 4.85 -29.58 25.48
CA GLU A 120 4.38 -29.57 26.88
C GLU A 120 4.04 -30.97 27.36
N LYS A 121 4.56 -31.34 28.53
CA LYS A 121 4.37 -32.67 29.19
C LYS A 121 3.28 -32.64 30.26
N SER A 122 3.02 -31.48 30.87
CA SER A 122 2.01 -31.35 31.92
C SER A 122 0.60 -31.48 31.36
N THR A 123 -0.19 -32.43 31.86
CA THR A 123 -1.57 -32.61 31.42
C THR A 123 -2.45 -31.37 31.63
N SER A 124 -2.26 -30.68 32.76
CA SER A 124 -3.00 -29.46 33.07
C SER A 124 -2.67 -28.32 32.07
N LYS A 125 -1.39 -28.10 31.83
CA LYS A 125 -0.94 -27.06 30.84
C LYS A 125 -1.37 -27.43 29.42
N ARG A 126 -1.30 -28.68 29.02
CA ARG A 126 -1.82 -29.13 27.71
C ARG A 126 -3.31 -28.83 27.56
N LYS A 127 -4.11 -29.04 28.63
CA LYS A 127 -5.55 -28.69 28.61
C LYS A 127 -5.75 -27.21 28.43
N GLN A 128 -4.97 -26.36 29.09
CA GLN A 128 -5.01 -24.92 28.95
C GLN A 128 -4.68 -24.49 27.50
N LEU A 129 -3.56 -24.95 26.95
CA LEU A 129 -3.16 -24.65 25.58
C LEU A 129 -4.19 -25.05 24.52
N ARG A 130 -4.85 -26.21 24.71
CA ARG A 130 -5.96 -26.61 23.82
C ARG A 130 -7.16 -25.68 23.91
N ASN A 131 -7.46 -25.14 25.10
CA ASN A 131 -8.54 -24.16 25.25
C ASN A 131 -8.18 -22.84 24.54
N GLU A 132 -6.95 -22.38 24.69
CA GLU A 132 -6.45 -21.18 24.01
C GLU A 132 -6.48 -21.34 22.49
N LEU A 133 -6.07 -22.51 21.96
CA LEU A 133 -6.18 -22.82 20.53
C LEU A 133 -7.63 -22.77 20.04
N ARG A 134 -8.59 -23.35 20.79
CA ARG A 134 -10.00 -23.28 20.40
C ARG A 134 -10.56 -21.85 20.40
N ASP A 135 -10.12 -21.01 21.33
CA ASP A 135 -10.49 -19.60 21.36
C ASP A 135 -9.91 -18.86 20.18
N LEU A 136 -8.66 -19.17 19.84
CA LEU A 136 -7.96 -18.59 18.69
C LEU A 136 -8.61 -19.00 17.36
N ASP A 137 -9.05 -20.26 17.23
CA ASP A 137 -9.77 -20.74 16.04
C ASP A 137 -11.08 -19.97 15.83
N ARG A 138 -11.83 -19.68 16.90
CA ARG A 138 -13.04 -18.83 16.81
C ARG A 138 -12.72 -17.40 16.39
N ARG A 139 -11.61 -16.86 16.87
CA ARG A 139 -11.15 -15.52 16.45
C ARG A 139 -10.71 -15.53 14.99
N LEU A 140 -9.99 -16.54 14.54
CA LEU A 140 -9.59 -16.73 13.14
C LEU A 140 -10.79 -16.78 12.21
N GLN A 141 -11.82 -17.55 12.57
CA GLN A 141 -13.03 -17.61 11.75
C GLN A 141 -13.67 -16.23 11.59
N ARG A 142 -13.87 -15.49 12.70
CA ARG A 142 -14.43 -14.12 12.66
C ARG A 142 -13.55 -13.16 11.84
N ALA A 143 -12.22 -13.28 11.94
CA ALA A 143 -11.30 -12.44 11.18
C ALA A 143 -11.38 -12.71 9.68
N ARG A 144 -11.50 -13.98 9.25
CA ARG A 144 -11.73 -14.35 7.84
C ARG A 144 -13.07 -13.84 7.31
N ASP A 145 -14.12 -13.93 8.12
CA ASP A 145 -15.42 -13.37 7.77
C ASP A 145 -15.36 -11.83 7.63
N ASP A 146 -14.50 -11.17 8.42
CA ASP A 146 -14.27 -9.73 8.29
C ASP A 146 -13.57 -9.37 6.98
N VAL A 147 -12.53 -10.10 6.58
CA VAL A 147 -11.89 -9.92 5.26
C VAL A 147 -12.94 -9.99 4.14
N ALA A 148 -13.81 -11.00 4.17
CA ALA A 148 -14.87 -11.16 3.17
C ALA A 148 -15.85 -9.97 3.16
N ARG A 149 -16.24 -9.47 4.35
CA ARG A 149 -17.09 -8.27 4.47
C ARG A 149 -16.43 -7.02 3.91
N GLN A 150 -15.15 -6.78 4.25
CA GLN A 150 -14.41 -5.63 3.74
C GLN A 150 -14.29 -5.69 2.21
N ALA A 151 -14.01 -6.87 1.65
CA ALA A 151 -13.93 -7.07 0.21
C ALA A 151 -15.27 -6.79 -0.50
N SER A 152 -16.40 -7.23 0.09
CA SER A 152 -17.74 -6.99 -0.48
C SER A 152 -18.22 -5.54 -0.31
N SER A 153 -17.60 -4.76 0.57
CA SER A 153 -17.96 -3.36 0.84
C SER A 153 -17.19 -2.33 0.00
N VAL A 154 -16.38 -2.79 -0.96
CA VAL A 154 -15.65 -1.90 -1.88
C VAL A 154 -16.65 -1.06 -2.69
N PRO A 155 -16.49 0.27 -2.72
CA PRO A 155 -17.37 1.14 -3.51
C PRO A 155 -17.35 0.78 -4.98
N THR A 156 -18.45 1.02 -5.68
CA THR A 156 -18.47 0.96 -7.15
C THR A 156 -18.07 2.33 -7.70
N PRO A 157 -17.22 2.39 -8.74
CA PRO A 157 -16.89 3.66 -9.39
C PRO A 157 -18.17 4.32 -9.93
N ALA A 158 -18.33 5.62 -9.71
CA ALA A 158 -19.37 6.38 -10.38
C ALA A 158 -19.13 6.33 -11.89
N ARG A 159 -20.17 6.02 -12.65
CA ARG A 159 -20.15 6.03 -14.13
C ARG A 159 -20.14 7.45 -14.67
#